data_b8d6e27ad7ac797ddef12e85728ad37c
#
_entry.id   b8d6e27ad7ac797ddef12e85728ad37c
#
_cell.length_a   1.000
_cell.length_b   1.000
_cell.length_c   1.000
_cell.angle_alpha   90.00
_cell.angle_beta   90.00
_cell.angle_gamma   90.00
#
_symmetry.space_group_name_H-M   'P 1'
#
loop_
_entity.id
_entity.type
_entity.pdbx_description
1 polymer ?
#
loop_
_entity_poly.entity_id
_entity_poly.type
_entity_poly.pdbx_seq_one_letter_code
_entity_poly.pdbx_strand_id
1 'polypeptide(L)'
;MAEEAAGEEERISRRGDRRISIIEASLLAIVAVLAALSGYAAARWSTDSSDLLAHASAERTLGNAANVDALNTLNFDVTAFNAWFAAYVAQNQTAMNVAARRFTPNFKNAFEAWLLTSPETNPTAPPGPTYMPQYKQPEKQHAAALNAAADRDYEAGVKAGDNSDSYILITVYLATVLFLAGIGSHFAYRRIRYALAGVGSAILVLAVVLLAISPKPA
;
A
#
# COMPACT_ATOMS: atom_id res chain seq x y z
N MET A 1 35.68 62.61 23.67
CA MET A 1 36.14 62.03 22.40
C MET A 1 36.43 60.52 22.50
N ALA A 2 37.36 60.04 23.38
CA ALA A 2 37.68 58.60 23.50
C ALA A 2 36.53 57.78 24.11
N GLU A 3 35.78 58.32 25.05
CA GLU A 3 34.66 57.70 25.75
C GLU A 3 33.40 57.65 24.85
N GLU A 4 33.17 58.58 23.99
CA GLU A 4 32.13 58.62 22.97
C GLU A 4 32.37 57.57 21.85
N ALA A 5 33.64 57.46 21.39
CA ALA A 5 34.03 56.47 20.39
C ALA A 5 33.87 55.04 20.93
N ALA A 6 34.22 54.77 22.20
CA ALA A 6 34.03 53.47 22.84
C ALA A 6 32.53 53.10 23.01
N GLY A 7 31.68 54.10 23.34
CA GLY A 7 30.23 53.93 23.45
C GLY A 7 29.55 53.66 22.11
N GLU A 8 30.07 54.21 21.02
CA GLU A 8 29.54 54.00 19.67
C GLU A 8 29.93 52.63 19.10
N GLU A 9 31.16 52.18 19.35
CA GLU A 9 31.60 50.80 19.01
C GLU A 9 30.79 49.72 19.77
N GLU A 10 30.50 49.92 21.06
CA GLU A 10 29.70 49.03 21.84
C GLU A 10 28.24 48.96 21.36
N ARG A 11 27.66 50.08 20.95
CA ARG A 11 26.32 50.16 20.35
C ARG A 11 26.25 49.48 18.98
N ILE A 12 27.27 49.59 18.16
CA ILE A 12 27.36 48.94 16.84
C ILE A 12 27.49 47.43 17.03
N SER A 13 28.34 46.96 17.98
CA SER A 13 28.51 45.58 18.32
C SER A 13 27.20 44.96 18.84
N ARG A 14 26.50 45.57 19.77
CA ARG A 14 25.22 45.12 20.32
C ARG A 14 24.10 45.10 19.25
N ARG A 15 24.08 46.01 18.29
CA ARG A 15 23.15 46.01 17.15
C ARG A 15 23.44 44.87 16.18
N GLY A 16 24.73 44.55 15.93
CA GLY A 16 25.18 43.44 15.12
C GLY A 16 24.75 42.09 15.73
N ASP A 17 25.03 41.90 17.00
CA ASP A 17 24.67 40.66 17.74
C ASP A 17 23.15 40.42 17.80
N ARG A 18 22.36 41.49 17.99
CA ARG A 18 20.90 41.40 17.98
C ARG A 18 20.33 40.99 16.62
N ARG A 19 20.90 41.50 15.52
CA ARG A 19 20.48 41.12 14.17
C ARG A 19 20.79 39.65 13.87
N ILE A 20 21.98 39.18 14.24
CA ILE A 20 22.37 37.77 14.09
C ILE A 20 21.46 36.87 14.88
N SER A 21 21.13 37.20 16.14
CA SER A 21 20.22 36.44 16.99
C SER A 21 18.79 36.36 16.44
N ILE A 22 18.29 37.47 15.82
CA ILE A 22 16.97 37.45 15.17
C ILE A 22 16.96 36.54 13.94
N ILE A 23 18.01 36.58 13.11
CA ILE A 23 18.13 35.72 11.92
C ILE A 23 18.21 34.26 12.36
N GLU A 24 19.01 33.92 13.36
CA GLU A 24 19.14 32.57 13.91
C GLU A 24 17.80 32.07 14.47
N ALA A 25 17.11 32.87 15.27
CA ALA A 25 15.80 32.51 15.81
C ALA A 25 14.75 32.33 14.71
N SER A 26 14.74 33.16 13.68
CA SER A 26 13.81 33.05 12.54
C SER A 26 14.09 31.78 11.73
N LEU A 27 15.36 31.44 11.50
CA LEU A 27 15.77 30.23 10.80
C LEU A 27 15.32 28.98 11.58
N LEU A 28 15.56 28.95 12.88
CA LEU A 28 15.10 27.85 13.76
C LEU A 28 13.59 27.69 13.74
N ALA A 29 12.85 28.80 13.78
CA ALA A 29 11.38 28.77 13.67
C ALA A 29 10.91 28.17 12.33
N ILE A 30 11.53 28.55 11.22
CA ILE A 30 11.20 28.00 9.89
C ILE A 30 11.49 26.49 9.85
N VAL A 31 12.66 26.06 10.33
CA VAL A 31 13.03 24.64 10.37
C VAL A 31 12.07 23.83 11.25
N ALA A 32 11.65 24.39 12.40
CA ALA A 32 10.66 23.74 13.27
C ALA A 32 9.30 23.58 12.57
N VAL A 33 8.84 24.58 11.83
CA VAL A 33 7.61 24.48 11.04
C VAL A 33 7.73 23.44 9.94
N LEU A 34 8.86 23.40 9.22
CA LEU A 34 9.10 22.38 8.19
C LEU A 34 9.14 20.97 8.79
N ALA A 35 9.75 20.81 9.97
CA ALA A 35 9.75 19.51 10.69
C ALA A 35 8.33 19.09 11.09
N ALA A 36 7.51 20.01 11.60
CA ALA A 36 6.13 19.75 11.95
C ALA A 36 5.27 19.35 10.72
N LEU A 37 5.45 20.05 9.60
CA LEU A 37 4.76 19.74 8.34
C LEU A 37 5.19 18.38 7.78
N SER A 38 6.49 18.06 7.85
CA SER A 38 7.00 16.74 7.44
C SER A 38 6.45 15.62 8.32
N GLY A 39 6.39 15.82 9.65
CA GLY A 39 5.81 14.86 10.58
C GLY A 39 4.30 14.65 10.32
N TYR A 40 3.57 15.72 10.02
CA TYR A 40 2.16 15.61 9.62
C TYR A 40 2.00 14.82 8.31
N ALA A 41 2.81 15.10 7.30
CA ALA A 41 2.78 14.38 6.03
C ALA A 41 3.11 12.90 6.22
N ALA A 42 4.09 12.56 7.06
CA ALA A 42 4.41 11.19 7.43
C ALA A 42 3.20 10.48 8.06
N ALA A 43 2.54 11.11 9.03
CA ALA A 43 1.35 10.54 9.68
C ALA A 43 0.20 10.33 8.69
N ARG A 44 0.00 11.26 7.76
CA ARG A 44 -1.03 11.14 6.71
C ARG A 44 -0.77 9.94 5.80
N TRP A 45 0.44 9.82 5.27
CA TRP A 45 0.85 8.68 4.44
C TRP A 45 0.78 7.35 5.19
N SER A 46 1.12 7.33 6.49
CA SER A 46 0.99 6.14 7.34
C SER A 46 -0.47 5.70 7.50
N THR A 47 -1.39 6.66 7.66
CA THR A 47 -2.83 6.37 7.70
C THR A 47 -3.31 5.80 6.38
N ASP A 48 -2.99 6.45 5.25
CA ASP A 48 -3.39 5.98 3.92
C ASP A 48 -2.83 4.57 3.63
N SER A 49 -1.57 4.29 4.05
CA SER A 49 -0.98 2.96 3.96
C SER A 49 -1.77 1.92 4.77
N SER A 50 -2.09 2.24 6.01
CA SER A 50 -2.82 1.34 6.90
C SER A 50 -4.20 1.02 6.37
N ASP A 51 -4.92 2.01 5.85
CA ASP A 51 -6.27 1.86 5.29
C ASP A 51 -6.23 0.98 4.03
N LEU A 52 -5.31 1.25 3.10
CA LEU A 52 -5.16 0.47 1.87
C LEU A 52 -4.78 -0.99 2.17
N LEU A 53 -3.86 -1.25 3.11
CA LEU A 53 -3.49 -2.61 3.51
C LEU A 53 -4.64 -3.33 4.20
N ALA A 54 -5.46 -2.63 5.00
CA ALA A 54 -6.67 -3.19 5.61
C ALA A 54 -7.71 -3.56 4.55
N HIS A 55 -7.94 -2.70 3.55
CA HIS A 55 -8.81 -2.98 2.41
C HIS A 55 -8.32 -4.19 1.61
N ALA A 56 -7.05 -4.25 1.26
CA ALA A 56 -6.44 -5.39 0.58
C ALA A 56 -6.64 -6.71 1.34
N SER A 57 -6.48 -6.68 2.67
CA SER A 57 -6.71 -7.86 3.52
C SER A 57 -8.17 -8.30 3.53
N ALA A 58 -9.10 -7.35 3.61
CA ALA A 58 -10.54 -7.64 3.56
C ALA A 58 -10.95 -8.24 2.21
N GLU A 59 -10.50 -7.66 1.10
CA GLU A 59 -10.78 -8.16 -0.25
C GLU A 59 -10.20 -9.56 -0.49
N ARG A 60 -8.97 -9.85 -0.02
CA ARG A 60 -8.40 -11.20 -0.05
C ARG A 60 -9.23 -12.20 0.74
N THR A 61 -9.75 -11.81 1.89
CA THR A 61 -10.62 -12.66 2.70
C THR A 61 -11.91 -13.00 1.96
N LEU A 62 -12.54 -12.00 1.34
CA LEU A 62 -13.74 -12.19 0.51
C LEU A 62 -13.43 -13.02 -0.74
N GLY A 63 -12.30 -12.76 -1.39
CA GLY A 63 -11.83 -13.53 -2.54
C GLY A 63 -11.59 -15.00 -2.20
N ASN A 64 -10.99 -15.30 -1.05
CA ASN A 64 -10.80 -16.65 -0.56
C ASN A 64 -12.14 -17.35 -0.27
N ALA A 65 -13.10 -16.65 0.35
CA ALA A 65 -14.44 -17.18 0.60
C ALA A 65 -15.15 -17.53 -0.73
N ALA A 66 -15.13 -16.62 -1.70
CA ALA A 66 -15.72 -16.86 -3.02
C ALA A 66 -15.03 -18.03 -3.76
N ASN A 67 -13.72 -18.18 -3.60
CA ASN A 67 -12.99 -19.32 -4.19
C ASN A 67 -13.36 -20.65 -3.54
N VAL A 68 -13.56 -20.67 -2.21
CA VAL A 68 -14.05 -21.86 -1.49
C VAL A 68 -15.46 -22.23 -1.96
N ASP A 69 -16.34 -21.25 -2.17
CA ASP A 69 -17.70 -21.49 -2.68
C ASP A 69 -17.67 -22.04 -4.11
N ALA A 70 -16.79 -21.53 -4.97
CA ALA A 70 -16.57 -22.07 -6.32
C ALA A 70 -16.11 -23.53 -6.28
N LEU A 71 -15.16 -23.86 -5.39
CA LEU A 71 -14.67 -25.24 -5.22
C LEU A 71 -15.74 -26.17 -4.65
N ASN A 72 -16.56 -25.72 -3.71
CA ASN A 72 -17.68 -26.49 -3.16
C ASN A 72 -18.72 -26.79 -4.24
N THR A 73 -19.07 -25.81 -5.07
CA THR A 73 -19.98 -25.97 -6.20
C THR A 73 -19.42 -26.98 -7.21
N LEU A 74 -18.15 -26.85 -7.58
CA LEU A 74 -17.48 -27.81 -8.47
C LEU A 74 -17.50 -29.22 -7.92
N ASN A 75 -17.16 -29.41 -6.62
CA ASN A 75 -17.16 -30.72 -5.98
C ASN A 75 -18.56 -31.33 -5.94
N PHE A 76 -19.58 -30.48 -5.68
CA PHE A 76 -20.96 -30.93 -5.70
C PHE A 76 -21.38 -31.42 -7.11
N ASP A 77 -21.08 -30.63 -8.16
CA ASP A 77 -21.39 -30.96 -9.53
C ASP A 77 -20.65 -32.22 -9.99
N VAL A 78 -19.37 -32.38 -9.68
CA VAL A 78 -18.58 -33.57 -10.00
C VAL A 78 -19.15 -34.82 -9.27
N THR A 79 -19.52 -34.65 -8.01
CA THR A 79 -20.15 -35.76 -7.24
C THR A 79 -21.48 -36.20 -7.83
N ALA A 80 -22.34 -35.24 -8.21
CA ALA A 80 -23.60 -35.51 -8.86
C ALA A 80 -23.42 -36.18 -10.23
N PHE A 81 -22.39 -35.72 -11.00
CA PHE A 81 -22.03 -36.36 -12.27
C PHE A 81 -21.55 -37.79 -12.10
N ASN A 82 -20.69 -38.04 -11.12
CA ASN A 82 -20.20 -39.40 -10.85
C ASN A 82 -21.37 -40.36 -10.48
N ALA A 83 -22.35 -39.87 -9.70
CA ALA A 83 -23.55 -40.63 -9.41
C ALA A 83 -24.38 -40.91 -10.67
N TRP A 84 -24.53 -39.92 -11.55
CA TRP A 84 -25.18 -40.08 -12.85
C TRP A 84 -24.44 -41.09 -13.73
N PHE A 85 -23.11 -40.95 -13.83
CA PHE A 85 -22.29 -41.83 -14.68
C PHE A 85 -22.32 -43.30 -14.19
N ALA A 86 -22.26 -43.51 -12.88
CA ALA A 86 -22.42 -44.87 -12.30
C ALA A 86 -23.79 -45.47 -12.63
N ALA A 87 -24.87 -44.69 -12.56
CA ALA A 87 -26.22 -45.13 -12.95
C ALA A 87 -26.34 -45.40 -14.45
N TYR A 88 -25.63 -44.60 -15.27
CA TYR A 88 -25.55 -44.77 -16.71
C TYR A 88 -24.89 -46.13 -17.07
N VAL A 89 -23.72 -46.43 -16.51
CA VAL A 89 -23.02 -47.71 -16.72
C VAL A 89 -23.87 -48.91 -16.26
N ALA A 90 -24.64 -48.72 -15.16
CA ALA A 90 -25.55 -49.72 -14.65
C ALA A 90 -26.88 -49.80 -15.45
N GLN A 91 -27.09 -48.99 -16.48
CA GLN A 91 -28.32 -48.88 -17.29
C GLN A 91 -29.58 -48.61 -16.45
N ASN A 92 -29.41 -47.93 -15.31
CA ASN A 92 -30.50 -47.58 -14.39
C ASN A 92 -31.07 -46.21 -14.69
N GLN A 93 -32.07 -46.12 -15.56
CA GLN A 93 -32.69 -44.87 -16.01
C GLN A 93 -33.31 -44.08 -14.85
N THR A 94 -33.88 -44.74 -13.85
CA THR A 94 -34.46 -44.04 -12.69
C THR A 94 -33.38 -43.34 -11.87
N ALA A 95 -32.27 -44.02 -11.58
CA ALA A 95 -31.14 -43.44 -10.86
C ALA A 95 -30.46 -42.30 -11.64
N MET A 96 -30.31 -42.44 -12.97
CA MET A 96 -29.82 -41.36 -13.85
C MET A 96 -30.68 -40.11 -13.72
N ASN A 97 -32.00 -40.25 -13.81
CA ASN A 97 -32.94 -39.13 -13.72
C ASN A 97 -32.89 -38.45 -12.34
N VAL A 98 -32.73 -39.22 -11.26
CA VAL A 98 -32.59 -38.67 -9.90
C VAL A 98 -31.27 -37.91 -9.76
N ALA A 99 -30.18 -38.46 -10.25
CA ALA A 99 -28.86 -37.80 -10.19
C ALA A 99 -28.85 -36.50 -11.03
N ALA A 100 -29.40 -36.51 -12.25
CA ALA A 100 -29.46 -35.35 -13.12
C ALA A 100 -30.26 -34.16 -12.53
N ARG A 101 -31.27 -34.42 -11.67
CA ARG A 101 -32.01 -33.37 -10.97
C ARG A 101 -31.15 -32.59 -9.95
N ARG A 102 -30.01 -33.14 -9.56
CA ARG A 102 -29.08 -32.53 -8.61
C ARG A 102 -28.07 -31.62 -9.28
N PHE A 103 -27.99 -31.60 -10.61
CA PHE A 103 -27.09 -30.74 -11.33
C PHE A 103 -27.44 -29.27 -11.10
N THR A 104 -26.42 -28.46 -10.82
CA THR A 104 -26.61 -27.00 -10.82
C THR A 104 -26.97 -26.50 -12.22
N PRO A 105 -27.62 -25.33 -12.35
CA PRO A 105 -28.02 -24.81 -13.68
C PRO A 105 -26.84 -24.66 -14.65
N ASN A 106 -25.69 -24.19 -14.17
CA ASN A 106 -24.48 -24.02 -14.99
C ASN A 106 -23.92 -25.39 -15.42
N PHE A 107 -23.90 -26.35 -14.50
CA PHE A 107 -23.43 -27.70 -14.80
C PHE A 107 -24.39 -28.41 -15.76
N LYS A 108 -25.70 -28.27 -15.60
CA LYS A 108 -26.69 -28.84 -16.49
C LYS A 108 -26.49 -28.40 -17.94
N ASN A 109 -26.30 -27.09 -18.15
CA ASN A 109 -26.02 -26.55 -19.48
C ASN A 109 -24.74 -27.15 -20.09
N ALA A 110 -23.69 -27.27 -19.29
CA ALA A 110 -22.45 -27.89 -19.72
C ALA A 110 -22.57 -29.39 -19.98
N PHE A 111 -23.35 -30.10 -19.17
CA PHE A 111 -23.65 -31.51 -19.36
C PHE A 111 -24.42 -31.78 -20.64
N GLU A 112 -25.46 -31.01 -20.91
CA GLU A 112 -26.23 -31.14 -22.18
C GLU A 112 -25.33 -30.86 -23.40
N ALA A 113 -24.47 -29.84 -23.33
CA ALA A 113 -23.51 -29.57 -24.39
C ALA A 113 -22.45 -30.69 -24.54
N TRP A 114 -22.02 -31.30 -23.44
CA TRP A 114 -21.07 -32.40 -23.46
C TRP A 114 -21.67 -33.65 -24.09
N LEU A 115 -22.94 -34.01 -23.81
CA LEU A 115 -23.62 -35.11 -24.45
C LEU A 115 -23.69 -34.96 -25.97
N LEU A 116 -23.82 -33.72 -26.48
CA LEU A 116 -23.84 -33.47 -27.93
C LEU A 116 -22.49 -33.76 -28.60
N THR A 117 -21.40 -33.87 -27.85
CA THR A 117 -20.08 -34.27 -28.38
C THR A 117 -19.96 -35.77 -28.64
N SER A 118 -21.00 -36.56 -28.32
CA SER A 118 -21.03 -38.01 -28.45
C SER A 118 -19.87 -38.71 -27.72
N PRO A 119 -19.72 -38.49 -26.39
CA PRO A 119 -18.52 -38.89 -25.64
C PRO A 119 -18.26 -40.40 -25.62
N GLU A 120 -19.27 -41.21 -25.93
CA GLU A 120 -19.16 -42.67 -26.00
C GLU A 120 -18.40 -43.15 -27.24
N THR A 121 -18.54 -42.42 -28.35
CA THR A 121 -18.04 -42.85 -29.67
C THR A 121 -16.97 -41.90 -30.22
N ASN A 122 -16.89 -40.70 -29.68
CA ASN A 122 -15.92 -39.68 -30.12
C ASN A 122 -14.72 -39.63 -29.19
N PRO A 123 -13.53 -40.11 -29.59
CA PRO A 123 -12.32 -40.14 -28.78
C PRO A 123 -11.76 -38.72 -28.53
N THR A 124 -12.23 -37.72 -29.25
CA THR A 124 -11.81 -36.29 -29.08
C THR A 124 -12.78 -35.50 -28.22
N ALA A 125 -13.86 -36.12 -27.72
CA ALA A 125 -14.79 -35.46 -26.80
C ALA A 125 -14.09 -35.03 -25.52
N PRO A 126 -14.47 -33.88 -24.92
CA PRO A 126 -13.93 -33.49 -23.62
C PRO A 126 -14.15 -34.56 -22.54
N PRO A 127 -13.23 -34.70 -21.56
CA PRO A 127 -13.31 -35.78 -20.54
C PRO A 127 -14.56 -35.73 -19.65
N GLY A 128 -15.25 -34.59 -19.61
CA GLY A 128 -16.48 -34.41 -18.83
C GLY A 128 -17.05 -33.00 -18.98
N PRO A 129 -18.25 -32.78 -18.41
CA PRO A 129 -18.99 -31.52 -18.53
C PRO A 129 -18.21 -30.30 -17.97
N THR A 130 -17.40 -30.49 -16.95
CA THR A 130 -16.58 -29.41 -16.34
C THR A 130 -15.52 -28.86 -17.26
N TYR A 131 -15.17 -29.56 -18.35
CA TYR A 131 -14.23 -29.12 -19.37
C TYR A 131 -14.91 -28.38 -20.53
N MET A 132 -16.23 -28.28 -20.49
CA MET A 132 -16.99 -27.57 -21.55
C MET A 132 -16.95 -26.06 -21.36
N PRO A 133 -16.88 -25.28 -22.45
CA PRO A 133 -16.94 -23.81 -22.38
C PRO A 133 -18.22 -23.26 -21.72
N GLN A 134 -19.28 -24.06 -21.70
CA GLN A 134 -20.57 -23.75 -21.08
C GLN A 134 -20.52 -23.80 -19.57
N TYR A 135 -19.55 -24.51 -18.97
CA TYR A 135 -19.38 -24.56 -17.52
C TYR A 135 -18.84 -23.24 -16.99
N LYS A 136 -19.70 -22.42 -16.44
CA LYS A 136 -19.36 -21.12 -15.87
C LYS A 136 -19.30 -21.22 -14.36
N GLN A 137 -18.27 -20.58 -13.79
CA GLN A 137 -18.07 -20.47 -12.33
C GLN A 137 -18.02 -18.98 -11.95
N PRO A 138 -19.19 -18.32 -11.78
CA PRO A 138 -19.25 -16.89 -11.47
C PRO A 138 -18.52 -16.54 -10.17
N GLU A 139 -18.59 -17.40 -9.15
CA GLU A 139 -17.90 -17.24 -7.87
C GLU A 139 -16.37 -17.23 -8.06
N LYS A 140 -15.84 -18.05 -8.95
CA LYS A 140 -14.41 -18.05 -9.29
C LYS A 140 -14.00 -16.78 -10.01
N GLN A 141 -14.85 -16.25 -10.87
CA GLN A 141 -14.58 -14.95 -11.53
C GLN A 141 -14.64 -13.80 -10.54
N HIS A 142 -15.61 -13.85 -9.60
CA HIS A 142 -15.70 -12.88 -8.51
C HIS A 142 -14.49 -12.94 -7.59
N ALA A 143 -14.03 -14.12 -7.20
CA ALA A 143 -12.80 -14.31 -6.43
C ALA A 143 -11.57 -13.72 -7.14
N ALA A 144 -11.45 -13.94 -8.45
CA ALA A 144 -10.34 -13.38 -9.23
C ALA A 144 -10.38 -11.84 -9.26
N ALA A 145 -11.57 -11.24 -9.39
CA ALA A 145 -11.74 -9.79 -9.36
C ALA A 145 -11.36 -9.18 -8.00
N LEU A 146 -11.79 -9.81 -6.90
CA LEU A 146 -11.45 -9.40 -5.54
C LEU A 146 -9.94 -9.51 -5.26
N ASN A 147 -9.31 -10.60 -5.67
CA ASN A 147 -7.86 -10.76 -5.52
C ASN A 147 -7.09 -9.71 -6.34
N ALA A 148 -7.54 -9.40 -7.55
CA ALA A 148 -6.92 -8.35 -8.35
C ALA A 148 -7.12 -6.94 -7.76
N ALA A 149 -8.21 -6.67 -7.05
CA ALA A 149 -8.42 -5.44 -6.30
C ALA A 149 -7.49 -5.40 -5.08
N ALA A 150 -7.43 -6.49 -4.31
CA ALA A 150 -6.55 -6.65 -3.16
C ALA A 150 -5.06 -6.42 -3.51
N ASP A 151 -4.62 -6.93 -4.67
CA ASP A 151 -3.23 -6.75 -5.12
C ASP A 151 -2.93 -5.27 -5.41
N ARG A 152 -3.86 -4.56 -6.06
CA ARG A 152 -3.72 -3.12 -6.32
C ARG A 152 -3.66 -2.29 -5.04
N ASP A 153 -4.57 -2.57 -4.10
CA ASP A 153 -4.63 -1.84 -2.83
C ASP A 153 -3.39 -2.13 -1.97
N TYR A 154 -2.89 -3.38 -2.02
CA TYR A 154 -1.65 -3.75 -1.36
C TYR A 154 -0.45 -2.98 -1.90
N GLU A 155 -0.27 -2.94 -3.24
CA GLU A 155 0.83 -2.19 -3.87
C GLU A 155 0.73 -0.69 -3.58
N ALA A 156 -0.47 -0.12 -3.61
CA ALA A 156 -0.70 1.28 -3.26
C ALA A 156 -0.40 1.55 -1.77
N GLY A 157 -0.79 0.62 -0.88
CA GLY A 157 -0.53 0.71 0.56
C GLY A 157 0.96 0.65 0.89
N VAL A 158 1.71 -0.26 0.25
CA VAL A 158 3.18 -0.33 0.40
C VAL A 158 3.82 0.98 -0.05
N LYS A 159 3.43 1.50 -1.21
CA LYS A 159 3.95 2.77 -1.72
C LYS A 159 3.64 3.96 -0.80
N ALA A 160 2.47 3.99 -0.19
CA ALA A 160 2.12 5.00 0.81
C ALA A 160 3.00 4.87 2.07
N GLY A 161 3.30 3.63 2.50
CA GLY A 161 4.26 3.35 3.57
C GLY A 161 5.66 3.89 3.27
N ASP A 162 6.21 3.62 2.09
CA ASP A 162 7.51 4.13 1.64
C ASP A 162 7.56 5.68 1.63
N ASN A 163 6.44 6.30 1.24
CA ASN A 163 6.31 7.76 1.31
C ASN A 163 6.33 8.25 2.76
N SER A 164 5.61 7.58 3.68
CA SER A 164 5.65 7.89 5.11
C SER A 164 7.07 7.84 5.66
N ASP A 165 7.81 6.76 5.38
CA ASP A 165 9.20 6.56 5.83
C ASP A 165 10.12 7.66 5.30
N SER A 166 9.93 8.09 4.06
CA SER A 166 10.67 9.21 3.46
C SER A 166 10.44 10.51 4.24
N TYR A 167 9.21 10.82 4.62
CA TYR A 167 8.88 12.00 5.42
C TYR A 167 9.37 11.89 6.87
N ILE A 168 9.37 10.71 7.47
CA ILE A 168 10.00 10.46 8.78
C ILE A 168 11.50 10.79 8.71
N LEU A 169 12.19 10.31 7.68
CA LEU A 169 13.62 10.60 7.49
C LEU A 169 13.89 12.10 7.35
N ILE A 170 13.09 12.81 6.57
CA ILE A 170 13.17 14.28 6.44
C ILE A 170 12.99 14.96 7.80
N THR A 171 12.01 14.50 8.59
CA THR A 171 11.75 15.02 9.95
C THR A 171 12.97 14.82 10.86
N VAL A 172 13.63 13.67 10.79
CA VAL A 172 14.86 13.37 11.54
C VAL A 172 16.00 14.31 11.13
N TYR A 173 16.19 14.57 9.83
CA TYR A 173 17.19 15.52 9.36
C TYR A 173 16.92 16.94 9.87
N LEU A 174 15.67 17.41 9.80
CA LEU A 174 15.29 18.73 10.31
C LEU A 174 15.47 18.84 11.83
N ALA A 175 15.11 17.79 12.58
CA ALA A 175 15.36 17.73 14.03
C ALA A 175 16.87 17.78 14.36
N THR A 176 17.70 17.10 13.55
CA THR A 176 19.16 17.16 13.68
C THR A 176 19.70 18.56 13.45
N VAL A 177 19.17 19.30 12.46
CA VAL A 177 19.53 20.70 12.22
C VAL A 177 19.19 21.57 13.43
N LEU A 178 17.98 21.41 14.01
CA LEU A 178 17.56 22.14 15.21
C LEU A 178 18.50 21.86 16.39
N PHE A 179 18.88 20.60 16.57
CA PHE A 179 19.78 20.19 17.63
C PHE A 179 21.19 20.80 17.46
N LEU A 180 21.77 20.72 16.25
CA LEU A 180 23.08 21.30 15.94
C LEU A 180 23.11 22.82 16.12
N ALA A 181 22.05 23.51 15.67
CA ALA A 181 21.93 24.97 15.83
C ALA A 181 21.75 25.33 17.31
N GLY A 182 20.93 24.59 18.08
CA GLY A 182 20.73 24.82 19.51
C GLY A 182 22.02 24.67 20.31
N ILE A 183 22.75 23.55 20.08
CA ILE A 183 24.03 23.30 20.76
C ILE A 183 25.11 24.32 20.29
N GLY A 184 25.14 24.65 19.02
CA GLY A 184 26.13 25.54 18.45
C GLY A 184 26.22 26.89 19.17
N SER A 185 25.10 27.39 19.66
CA SER A 185 25.02 28.65 20.41
C SER A 185 25.76 28.63 21.78
N HIS A 186 25.97 27.44 22.36
CA HIS A 186 26.60 27.26 23.68
C HIS A 186 28.14 27.13 23.62
N PHE A 187 28.72 26.94 22.44
CA PHE A 187 30.17 26.79 22.33
C PHE A 187 30.90 28.14 22.26
N ALA A 188 31.86 28.33 23.14
CA ALA A 188 32.72 29.52 23.19
C ALA A 188 33.72 29.60 22.00
N TYR A 189 34.11 28.47 21.42
CA TYR A 189 35.10 28.36 20.35
C TYR A 189 34.47 28.58 18.98
N ARG A 190 34.82 29.68 18.31
CA ARG A 190 34.33 30.08 16.98
C ARG A 190 34.49 28.98 15.92
N ARG A 191 35.61 28.22 15.93
CA ARG A 191 35.86 27.14 14.96
C ARG A 191 34.81 25.99 15.07
N ILE A 192 34.44 25.61 16.28
CA ILE A 192 33.41 24.55 16.54
C ILE A 192 32.04 25.05 16.07
N ARG A 193 31.72 26.32 16.39
CA ARG A 193 30.44 26.94 16.00
C ARG A 193 30.28 26.98 14.48
N TYR A 194 31.32 27.37 13.73
CA TYR A 194 31.28 27.38 12.25
C TYR A 194 31.24 25.97 11.68
N ALA A 195 31.90 24.99 12.25
CA ALA A 195 31.83 23.59 11.81
C ALA A 195 30.38 23.01 11.99
N LEU A 196 29.76 23.22 13.15
CA LEU A 196 28.41 22.81 13.43
C LEU A 196 27.38 23.49 12.51
N ALA A 197 27.54 24.82 12.28
CA ALA A 197 26.71 25.58 11.36
C ALA A 197 26.85 25.06 9.91
N GLY A 198 28.07 24.76 9.47
CA GLY A 198 28.32 24.19 8.13
C GLY A 198 27.67 22.83 7.94
N VAL A 199 27.81 21.91 8.89
CA VAL A 199 27.16 20.59 8.85
C VAL A 199 25.64 20.74 8.91
N GLY A 200 25.12 21.56 9.81
CA GLY A 200 23.67 21.82 9.91
C GLY A 200 23.09 22.39 8.62
N SER A 201 23.80 23.35 7.98
CA SER A 201 23.39 23.93 6.68
C SER A 201 23.37 22.87 5.56
N ALA A 202 24.36 21.99 5.50
CA ALA A 202 24.40 20.91 4.51
C ALA A 202 23.22 19.94 4.67
N ILE A 203 22.91 19.55 5.91
CA ILE A 203 21.76 18.68 6.23
C ILE A 203 20.44 19.39 5.90
N LEU A 204 20.33 20.71 6.20
CA LEU A 204 19.14 21.48 5.88
C LEU A 204 18.88 21.54 4.37
N VAL A 205 19.91 21.79 3.57
CA VAL A 205 19.78 21.79 2.10
C VAL A 205 19.32 20.43 1.61
N LEU A 206 19.90 19.34 2.12
CA LEU A 206 19.49 17.99 1.79
C LEU A 206 18.02 17.75 2.15
N ALA A 207 17.59 18.12 3.37
CA ALA A 207 16.22 17.95 3.82
C ALA A 207 15.21 18.73 2.96
N VAL A 208 15.55 19.98 2.58
CA VAL A 208 14.69 20.80 1.72
C VAL A 208 14.58 20.22 0.31
N VAL A 209 15.68 19.71 -0.26
CA VAL A 209 15.66 19.05 -1.57
C VAL A 209 14.77 17.80 -1.51
N LEU A 210 14.96 16.95 -0.50
CA LEU A 210 14.13 15.75 -0.31
C LEU A 210 12.65 16.11 -0.16
N LEU A 211 12.33 17.14 0.62
CA LEU A 211 10.95 17.62 0.81
C LEU A 211 10.34 18.14 -0.51
N ALA A 212 11.13 18.76 -1.36
CA ALA A 212 10.65 19.29 -2.64
C ALA A 212 10.31 18.21 -3.66
N ILE A 213 11.04 17.08 -3.65
CA ILE A 213 10.85 15.96 -4.57
C ILE A 213 9.88 14.89 -4.04
N SER A 214 9.59 14.89 -2.74
CA SER A 214 8.68 13.91 -2.12
C SER A 214 7.23 14.14 -2.56
N PRO A 215 6.45 13.08 -2.84
CA PRO A 215 5.05 13.17 -3.20
C PRO A 215 4.24 13.73 -2.02
N LYS A 216 3.35 14.69 -2.32
CA LYS A 216 2.53 15.33 -1.28
C LYS A 216 1.34 14.46 -0.93
N PRO A 217 0.95 14.34 0.36
CA PRO A 217 -0.29 13.69 0.74
C PRO A 217 -1.49 14.49 0.19
N ALA A 218 -2.54 13.77 -0.18
CA ALA A 218 -3.78 14.37 -0.69
C ALA A 218 -4.60 15.01 0.45
#